data_74abc019ec09d0179f1953330b09f9f0
#
_entry.id   74abc019ec09d0179f1953330b09f9f0
#
_cell.length_a   1.000
_cell.length_b   1.000
_cell.length_c   1.000
_cell.angle_alpha   90.00
_cell.angle_beta   90.00
_cell.angle_gamma   90.00
#
_symmetry.space_group_name_H-M   'P 1'
#
loop_
_entity.id
_entity.type
_entity.pdbx_description
1 polymer ?
#
loop_
_entity_poly.entity_id
_entity_poly.type
_entity_poly.pdbx_seq_one_letter_code
_entity_poly.pdbx_strand_id
1 'polypeptide(L)'
;MKRILFVSILGLFTISVHSQQKISLKDSLDQKLDLSDWVLEANGFIPVPMLITEPALGGIGGALFGVFIDKNTPYTDTINGKVVKTRAKPNIYGVGGAYTANGTWFVGGMMMGVIKKWRANYRIGTAYADVNLKFYRQTELTGEKSFEFNLRSFPINAHLIKQFGRSDWFAGLSYLFLNTELARTNAEFHTPKEIKSIVSRLGILVDYDGRDNIFTPDKGFRWNTLAAASSDVIGSYYEYESVNSALIGYVPITPTLISGYRVEYQQVFGDFPFYIKPYINMRGIPAVRYQGEVTTLAETEWRWDITTRYSIVGFLGTAKALEDWSDFDNAPWRVSGGLGGRYLIARKLKLRMGLDVAHGPESWGYYIVLGSNWLR
;
A
#
# COMPACT_ATOMS: atom_id res chain seq x y z
N MET A 1 1.80 -40.98 -23.44
CA MET A 1 3.02 -40.34 -23.93
C MET A 1 2.62 -39.13 -24.77
N LYS A 2 2.63 -37.92 -24.20
CA LYS A 2 2.59 -36.67 -24.97
C LYS A 2 3.68 -35.77 -24.41
N ARG A 3 4.76 -35.64 -25.16
CA ARG A 3 5.88 -34.78 -24.85
C ARG A 3 5.45 -33.35 -25.09
N ILE A 4 5.42 -32.53 -24.03
CA ILE A 4 5.22 -31.10 -24.11
C ILE A 4 6.56 -30.49 -24.48
N LEU A 5 6.59 -29.91 -25.65
CA LEU A 5 7.73 -29.19 -26.21
C LEU A 5 7.85 -27.84 -25.47
N PHE A 6 8.85 -27.70 -24.59
CA PHE A 6 9.24 -26.44 -24.00
C PHE A 6 9.95 -25.62 -25.09
N VAL A 7 9.23 -24.72 -25.74
CA VAL A 7 9.82 -23.75 -26.65
C VAL A 7 10.42 -22.64 -25.80
N SER A 8 11.75 -22.68 -25.69
CA SER A 8 12.56 -21.62 -25.12
C SER A 8 12.48 -20.40 -26.02
N ILE A 9 11.59 -19.44 -25.72
CA ILE A 9 11.65 -18.12 -26.30
C ILE A 9 12.72 -17.32 -25.53
N LEU A 10 13.97 -17.62 -25.83
CA LEU A 10 15.10 -16.74 -25.56
C LEU A 10 15.17 -15.72 -26.71
N GLY A 11 14.18 -14.82 -26.73
CA GLY A 11 14.15 -13.71 -27.69
C GLY A 11 15.26 -12.72 -27.34
N LEU A 12 16.21 -12.61 -28.24
CA LEU A 12 17.26 -11.61 -28.30
C LEU A 12 16.69 -10.19 -28.06
N PHE A 13 16.71 -9.73 -26.85
CA PHE A 13 16.67 -8.30 -26.57
C PHE A 13 18.10 -7.79 -26.79
N THR A 14 18.42 -7.37 -27.99
CA THR A 14 19.54 -6.46 -28.23
C THR A 14 19.18 -5.13 -27.58
N ILE A 15 19.50 -5.01 -26.29
CA ILE A 15 19.48 -3.72 -25.60
C ILE A 15 20.62 -2.92 -26.24
N SER A 16 20.26 -1.91 -27.03
CA SER A 16 21.20 -0.88 -27.44
C SER A 16 21.69 -0.18 -26.18
N VAL A 17 22.84 -0.60 -25.71
CA VAL A 17 23.54 0.03 -24.59
C VAL A 17 24.07 1.37 -25.10
N HIS A 18 23.23 2.40 -25.00
CA HIS A 18 23.73 3.77 -25.03
C HIS A 18 24.66 3.91 -23.82
N SER A 19 25.85 4.42 -24.02
CA SER A 19 26.88 4.70 -23.04
C SER A 19 26.25 5.34 -21.78
N GLN A 20 25.82 4.51 -20.82
CA GLN A 20 25.41 4.97 -19.51
C GLN A 20 26.69 5.28 -18.73
N GLN A 21 26.81 6.50 -18.20
CA GLN A 21 27.78 6.78 -17.14
C GLN A 21 27.73 5.60 -16.16
N LYS A 22 28.90 5.06 -15.78
CA LYS A 22 28.99 3.97 -14.81
C LYS A 22 28.35 4.43 -13.51
N ILE A 23 27.07 4.07 -13.29
CA ILE A 23 26.36 4.37 -12.04
C ILE A 23 27.05 3.55 -10.95
N SER A 24 27.60 4.22 -9.96
CA SER A 24 28.19 3.58 -8.80
C SER A 24 27.10 3.03 -7.90
N LEU A 25 27.18 1.74 -7.56
CA LEU A 25 26.34 1.14 -6.52
C LEU A 25 27.00 1.21 -5.13
N LYS A 26 28.05 2.03 -4.99
CA LYS A 26 28.74 2.27 -3.73
C LYS A 26 28.66 3.75 -3.37
N ASP A 27 28.35 4.03 -2.11
CA ASP A 27 28.37 5.38 -1.57
C ASP A 27 29.82 5.92 -1.53
N SER A 28 29.97 7.16 -1.91
CA SER A 28 31.27 7.86 -1.86
C SER A 28 31.79 8.09 -0.44
N LEU A 29 30.93 8.06 0.59
CA LEU A 29 31.32 8.33 1.99
C LEU A 29 31.80 7.09 2.72
N ASP A 30 31.12 5.95 2.57
CA ASP A 30 31.41 4.74 3.34
C ASP A 30 31.76 3.52 2.49
N GLN A 31 31.76 3.65 1.17
CA GLN A 31 32.05 2.60 0.17
C GLN A 31 31.12 1.38 0.25
N LYS A 32 30.01 1.49 1.00
CA LYS A 32 29.01 0.43 1.14
C LYS A 32 27.97 0.50 0.01
N LEU A 33 27.20 -0.58 -0.15
CA LEU A 33 26.12 -0.67 -1.12
C LEU A 33 25.14 0.49 -0.93
N ASP A 34 24.90 1.25 -2.00
CA ASP A 34 23.98 2.37 -2.04
C ASP A 34 23.36 2.53 -3.42
N LEU A 35 22.04 2.49 -3.47
CA LEU A 35 21.28 2.61 -4.71
C LEU A 35 20.82 4.05 -5.00
N SER A 36 21.31 5.04 -4.25
CA SER A 36 20.88 6.44 -4.40
C SER A 36 21.04 6.95 -5.82
N ASP A 37 22.22 6.79 -6.40
CA ASP A 37 22.50 7.31 -7.73
C ASP A 37 21.73 6.53 -8.79
N TRP A 38 21.61 5.22 -8.63
CA TRP A 38 20.80 4.39 -9.51
C TRP A 38 19.32 4.83 -9.50
N VAL A 39 18.72 5.07 -8.33
CA VAL A 39 17.32 5.53 -8.22
C VAL A 39 17.15 6.97 -8.72
N LEU A 40 18.09 7.87 -8.38
CA LEU A 40 18.00 9.28 -8.79
C LEU A 40 18.22 9.49 -10.29
N GLU A 41 19.05 8.65 -10.88
CA GLU A 41 19.34 8.70 -12.33
C GLU A 41 18.40 7.80 -13.13
N ALA A 42 17.58 7.00 -12.46
CA ALA A 42 16.60 6.14 -13.09
C ALA A 42 15.73 6.92 -14.07
N ASN A 43 15.79 6.52 -15.32
CA ASN A 43 14.99 7.03 -16.42
C ASN A 43 14.78 5.90 -17.42
N GLY A 44 13.56 5.75 -17.95
CA GLY A 44 13.23 4.62 -18.80
C GLY A 44 12.76 3.40 -18.01
N PHE A 45 13.01 2.22 -18.55
CA PHE A 45 12.48 0.95 -18.03
C PHE A 45 13.32 0.36 -16.90
N ILE A 46 12.67 -0.05 -15.83
CA ILE A 46 13.29 -0.71 -14.66
C ILE A 46 12.44 -1.94 -14.28
N PRO A 47 13.01 -3.14 -14.28
CA PRO A 47 12.37 -4.31 -13.72
C PRO A 47 12.43 -4.28 -12.19
N VAL A 48 11.28 -4.45 -11.53
CA VAL A 48 11.16 -4.44 -10.06
C VAL A 48 10.59 -5.79 -9.60
N PRO A 49 11.44 -6.74 -9.19
CA PRO A 49 10.99 -7.95 -8.53
C PRO A 49 10.56 -7.65 -7.09
N MET A 50 9.49 -8.28 -6.65
CA MET A 50 8.97 -8.16 -5.28
C MET A 50 8.63 -9.55 -4.71
N LEU A 51 8.85 -9.73 -3.41
CA LEU A 51 8.36 -10.88 -2.68
C LEU A 51 7.08 -10.51 -1.94
N ILE A 52 6.10 -11.41 -2.00
CA ILE A 52 4.84 -11.29 -1.27
C ILE A 52 4.92 -12.24 -0.08
N THR A 53 4.72 -11.69 1.12
CA THR A 53 4.82 -12.45 2.39
C THR A 53 3.52 -12.35 3.20
N GLU A 54 2.41 -11.93 2.57
CA GLU A 54 1.10 -11.77 3.21
C GLU A 54 0.49 -13.13 3.56
N PRO A 55 0.24 -13.44 4.83
CA PRO A 55 -0.31 -14.74 5.24
C PRO A 55 -1.69 -15.04 4.63
N ALA A 56 -2.55 -14.04 4.43
CA ALA A 56 -3.86 -14.21 3.81
C ALA A 56 -3.76 -14.67 2.34
N LEU A 57 -2.62 -14.44 1.69
CA LEU A 57 -2.32 -14.87 0.32
C LEU A 57 -1.42 -16.11 0.27
N GLY A 58 -1.37 -16.89 1.36
CA GLY A 58 -0.59 -18.14 1.44
C GLY A 58 0.84 -17.96 1.95
N GLY A 59 1.20 -16.79 2.44
CA GLY A 59 2.46 -16.50 3.15
C GLY A 59 3.71 -16.35 2.26
N ILE A 60 3.67 -16.79 1.02
CA ILE A 60 4.77 -16.64 0.06
C ILE A 60 4.25 -16.46 -1.36
N GLY A 61 4.87 -15.53 -2.08
CA GLY A 61 4.59 -15.27 -3.49
C GLY A 61 5.65 -14.40 -4.12
N GLY A 62 5.56 -14.23 -5.42
CA GLY A 62 6.44 -13.37 -6.20
C GLY A 62 5.65 -12.44 -7.11
N ALA A 63 6.20 -11.26 -7.33
CA ALA A 63 5.70 -10.31 -8.30
C ALA A 63 6.86 -9.76 -9.15
N LEU A 64 6.54 -9.41 -10.39
CA LEU A 64 7.46 -8.71 -11.28
C LEU A 64 6.73 -7.55 -11.94
N PHE A 65 7.29 -6.35 -11.77
CA PHE A 65 6.78 -5.14 -12.39
C PHE A 65 7.83 -4.54 -13.33
N GLY A 66 7.40 -4.18 -14.54
CA GLY A 66 8.13 -3.29 -15.40
C GLY A 66 7.71 -1.86 -15.07
N VAL A 67 8.63 -1.05 -14.57
CA VAL A 67 8.39 0.35 -14.22
C VAL A 67 9.10 1.23 -15.23
N PHE A 68 8.38 2.15 -15.85
CA PHE A 68 8.94 3.17 -16.73
C PHE A 68 8.86 4.54 -16.05
N ILE A 69 10.01 5.17 -15.87
CA ILE A 69 10.15 6.48 -15.24
C ILE A 69 10.43 7.51 -16.32
N ASP A 70 9.54 8.50 -16.44
CA ASP A 70 9.70 9.65 -17.32
C ASP A 70 9.99 10.90 -16.47
N LYS A 71 11.22 11.38 -16.52
CA LYS A 71 11.65 12.57 -15.78
C LYS A 71 11.03 13.81 -16.38
N ASN A 72 10.18 14.44 -15.60
CA ASN A 72 9.64 15.74 -15.98
C ASN A 72 10.73 16.81 -16.08
N THR A 73 10.65 17.66 -17.11
CA THR A 73 11.52 18.84 -17.22
C THR A 73 11.38 19.74 -15.99
N PRO A 74 12.49 20.22 -15.41
CA PRO A 74 12.45 21.21 -14.37
C PRO A 74 11.64 22.43 -14.81
N TYR A 75 10.85 22.99 -13.93
CA TYR A 75 10.13 24.24 -14.18
C TYR A 75 10.65 25.34 -13.25
N THR A 76 10.52 26.58 -13.70
CA THR A 76 10.83 27.75 -12.90
C THR A 76 9.65 28.11 -12.03
N ASP A 77 9.90 28.25 -10.73
CA ASP A 77 8.93 28.76 -9.76
C ASP A 77 9.50 30.00 -9.06
N THR A 78 8.64 30.90 -8.61
CA THR A 78 9.06 32.06 -7.84
C THR A 78 8.81 31.85 -6.37
N ILE A 79 9.87 31.70 -5.58
CA ILE A 79 9.81 31.47 -4.14
C ILE A 79 10.35 32.69 -3.42
N ASN A 80 9.53 33.36 -2.59
CA ASN A 80 9.88 34.58 -1.88
C ASN A 80 10.50 35.66 -2.79
N GLY A 81 9.89 35.86 -3.97
CA GLY A 81 10.38 36.84 -4.95
C GLY A 81 11.60 36.37 -5.77
N LYS A 82 12.18 35.22 -5.48
CA LYS A 82 13.31 34.66 -6.23
C LYS A 82 12.86 33.56 -7.18
N VAL A 83 13.33 33.62 -8.41
CA VAL A 83 13.11 32.57 -9.43
C VAL A 83 13.98 31.36 -9.09
N VAL A 84 13.35 30.22 -8.78
CA VAL A 84 14.03 28.98 -8.41
C VAL A 84 13.67 27.89 -9.42
N LYS A 85 14.68 27.17 -9.89
CA LYS A 85 14.47 25.94 -10.68
C LYS A 85 14.01 24.80 -9.79
N THR A 86 12.76 24.37 -9.92
CA THR A 86 12.15 23.29 -9.13
C THR A 86 12.10 22.01 -9.96
N ARG A 87 12.57 20.89 -9.40
CA ARG A 87 12.40 19.59 -10.03
C ARG A 87 10.95 19.13 -9.90
N ALA A 88 10.28 18.86 -11.00
CA ALA A 88 8.97 18.24 -11.00
C ALA A 88 9.10 16.74 -10.64
N LYS A 89 8.12 16.22 -9.91
CA LYS A 89 8.00 14.76 -9.69
C LYS A 89 7.93 14.06 -11.06
N PRO A 90 8.59 12.91 -11.25
CA PRO A 90 8.53 12.17 -12.51
C PRO A 90 7.11 11.62 -12.73
N ASN A 91 6.80 11.34 -14.00
CA ASN A 91 5.70 10.44 -14.32
C ASN A 91 6.21 8.99 -14.22
N ILE A 92 5.40 8.12 -13.65
CA ILE A 92 5.74 6.72 -13.44
C ILE A 92 4.63 5.88 -14.03
N TYR A 93 5.00 4.94 -14.88
CA TYR A 93 4.12 3.95 -15.49
C TYR A 93 4.60 2.58 -15.05
N GLY A 94 3.69 1.74 -14.61
CA GLY A 94 4.01 0.38 -14.17
C GLY A 94 3.06 -0.63 -14.79
N VAL A 95 3.59 -1.77 -15.20
CA VAL A 95 2.82 -2.95 -15.59
C VAL A 95 3.48 -4.18 -14.99
N GLY A 96 2.68 -5.12 -14.52
CA GLY A 96 3.25 -6.31 -13.93
C GLY A 96 2.20 -7.29 -13.44
N GLY A 97 2.67 -8.33 -12.78
CA GLY A 97 1.81 -9.35 -12.21
C GLY A 97 2.47 -10.04 -11.04
N ALA A 98 1.65 -10.82 -10.33
CA ALA A 98 2.05 -11.59 -9.18
C ALA A 98 1.38 -12.95 -9.15
N TYR A 99 2.04 -13.88 -8.45
CA TYR A 99 1.51 -15.19 -8.13
C TYR A 99 1.91 -15.62 -6.72
N THR A 100 1.01 -16.24 -5.99
CA THR A 100 1.23 -16.65 -4.59
C THR A 100 0.96 -18.13 -4.37
N ALA A 101 1.45 -18.66 -3.25
CA ALA A 101 1.38 -20.09 -2.93
C ALA A 101 -0.05 -20.64 -2.81
N ASN A 102 -1.04 -19.82 -2.44
CA ASN A 102 -2.44 -20.25 -2.40
C ASN A 102 -3.15 -20.15 -3.77
N GLY A 103 -2.40 -19.90 -4.84
CA GLY A 103 -2.95 -19.81 -6.20
C GLY A 103 -3.57 -18.46 -6.56
N THR A 104 -3.45 -17.44 -5.70
CA THR A 104 -3.83 -16.06 -6.06
C THR A 104 -2.88 -15.52 -7.13
N TRP A 105 -3.43 -14.86 -8.13
CA TRP A 105 -2.65 -14.15 -9.13
C TRP A 105 -3.33 -12.87 -9.57
N PHE A 106 -2.54 -11.93 -10.04
CA PHE A 106 -3.06 -10.76 -10.72
C PHE A 106 -2.10 -10.26 -11.80
N VAL A 107 -2.66 -9.53 -12.75
CA VAL A 107 -1.92 -8.74 -13.73
C VAL A 107 -2.55 -7.36 -13.78
N GLY A 108 -1.72 -6.33 -13.87
CA GLY A 108 -2.25 -4.96 -13.86
C GLY A 108 -1.25 -3.91 -14.25
N GLY A 109 -1.72 -2.68 -14.29
CA GLY A 109 -0.90 -1.53 -14.60
C GLY A 109 -1.33 -0.31 -13.80
N MET A 110 -0.39 0.61 -13.65
CA MET A 110 -0.62 1.89 -12.98
C MET A 110 0.13 3.01 -13.66
N MET A 111 -0.41 4.20 -13.54
CA MET A 111 0.28 5.43 -13.88
C MET A 111 0.10 6.48 -12.78
N MET A 112 1.15 7.21 -12.49
CA MET A 112 1.11 8.33 -11.59
C MET A 112 2.00 9.46 -12.10
N GLY A 113 1.64 10.69 -11.77
CA GLY A 113 2.41 11.83 -12.19
C GLY A 113 1.81 13.15 -11.74
N VAL A 114 2.26 14.23 -12.38
CA VAL A 114 1.87 15.60 -12.05
C VAL A 114 1.33 16.33 -13.27
N ILE A 115 0.15 16.91 -13.11
CA ILE A 115 -0.40 17.87 -14.07
C ILE A 115 0.13 19.26 -13.65
N LYS A 116 1.24 19.68 -14.26
CA LYS A 116 1.97 20.91 -13.87
C LYS A 116 1.09 22.15 -13.84
N LYS A 117 0.22 22.32 -14.86
CA LYS A 117 -0.68 23.50 -15.01
C LYS A 117 -1.61 23.67 -13.80
N TRP A 118 -2.05 22.55 -13.20
CA TRP A 118 -3.02 22.57 -12.09
C TRP A 118 -2.37 22.33 -10.72
N ARG A 119 -1.06 22.03 -10.68
CA ARG A 119 -0.35 21.56 -9.48
C ARG A 119 -1.07 20.36 -8.85
N ALA A 120 -1.60 19.50 -9.70
CA ALA A 120 -2.34 18.33 -9.28
C ALA A 120 -1.52 17.05 -9.51
N ASN A 121 -1.58 16.15 -8.56
CA ASN A 121 -1.03 14.80 -8.68
C ASN A 121 -2.16 13.86 -9.10
N TYR A 122 -1.90 12.97 -10.03
CA TYR A 122 -2.82 11.92 -10.40
C TYR A 122 -2.20 10.55 -10.15
N ARG A 123 -3.04 9.58 -9.83
CA ARG A 123 -2.71 8.15 -9.77
C ARG A 123 -3.89 7.37 -10.32
N ILE A 124 -3.65 6.51 -11.28
CA ILE A 124 -4.65 5.61 -11.85
C ILE A 124 -4.04 4.23 -11.89
N GLY A 125 -4.79 3.23 -11.46
CA GLY A 125 -4.38 1.83 -11.50
C GLY A 125 -5.55 0.95 -11.86
N THR A 126 -5.24 -0.15 -12.55
CA THR A 126 -6.20 -1.19 -12.89
C THR A 126 -5.52 -2.55 -12.85
N ALA A 127 -6.29 -3.57 -12.60
CA ALA A 127 -5.81 -4.95 -12.61
C ALA A 127 -6.92 -5.90 -13.03
N TYR A 128 -6.53 -7.12 -13.36
CA TYR A 128 -7.39 -8.28 -13.29
C TYR A 128 -6.79 -9.26 -12.29
N ALA A 129 -7.58 -9.70 -11.35
CA ALA A 129 -7.12 -10.52 -10.23
C ALA A 129 -8.04 -11.73 -10.01
N ASP A 130 -7.44 -12.87 -9.68
CA ASP A 130 -8.09 -14.08 -9.22
C ASP A 130 -7.52 -14.37 -7.83
N VAL A 131 -8.30 -14.08 -6.79
CA VAL A 131 -7.83 -13.98 -5.41
C VAL A 131 -8.50 -15.03 -4.55
N ASN A 132 -7.71 -15.90 -3.94
CA ASN A 132 -8.16 -16.86 -2.94
C ASN A 132 -7.96 -16.29 -1.55
N LEU A 133 -9.05 -16.05 -0.83
CA LEU A 133 -9.03 -15.46 0.51
C LEU A 133 -9.86 -16.31 1.48
N LYS A 134 -9.47 -16.26 2.76
CA LYS A 134 -10.25 -16.76 3.88
C LYS A 134 -10.90 -15.60 4.60
N PHE A 135 -12.21 -15.65 4.72
CA PHE A 135 -13.00 -14.76 5.55
C PHE A 135 -13.43 -15.48 6.81
N TYR A 136 -13.57 -14.75 7.89
CA TYR A 136 -13.92 -15.26 9.21
C TYR A 136 -15.22 -14.63 9.67
N ARG A 137 -16.17 -15.46 10.12
CA ARG A 137 -17.45 -15.00 10.65
C ARG A 137 -17.69 -15.59 12.01
N GLN A 138 -18.04 -14.76 12.96
CA GLN A 138 -18.56 -15.19 14.27
C GLN A 138 -20.01 -15.61 14.09
N THR A 139 -20.35 -16.79 14.60
CA THR A 139 -21.73 -17.29 14.66
C THR A 139 -22.08 -17.64 16.09
N GLU A 140 -23.24 -17.22 16.55
CA GLU A 140 -23.68 -17.40 17.96
C GLU A 140 -23.73 -18.88 18.38
N LEU A 141 -24.09 -19.77 17.45
CA LEU A 141 -24.31 -21.20 17.72
C LEU A 141 -23.06 -22.06 17.59
N THR A 142 -22.09 -21.71 16.75
CA THR A 142 -20.98 -22.60 16.39
C THR A 142 -19.61 -21.96 16.59
N GLY A 143 -19.56 -20.75 17.16
CA GLY A 143 -18.32 -20.00 17.31
C GLY A 143 -17.82 -19.43 15.97
N GLU A 144 -16.52 -19.27 15.85
CA GLU A 144 -15.90 -18.73 14.65
C GLU A 144 -15.79 -19.81 13.54
N LYS A 145 -16.24 -19.45 12.34
CA LYS A 145 -16.07 -20.26 11.12
C LYS A 145 -15.27 -19.49 10.09
N SER A 146 -14.39 -20.20 9.38
CA SER A 146 -13.69 -19.67 8.21
C SER A 146 -14.35 -20.15 6.92
N PHE A 147 -14.45 -19.24 5.95
CA PHE A 147 -14.98 -19.51 4.62
C PHE A 147 -13.92 -19.16 3.58
N GLU A 148 -13.70 -20.07 2.64
CA GLU A 148 -12.77 -19.84 1.53
C GLU A 148 -13.54 -19.34 0.31
N PHE A 149 -13.08 -18.20 -0.24
CA PHE A 149 -13.66 -17.59 -1.42
C PHE A 149 -12.59 -17.43 -2.49
N ASN A 150 -13.01 -17.66 -3.73
CA ASN A 150 -12.27 -17.24 -4.90
C ASN A 150 -13.00 -16.04 -5.53
N LEU A 151 -12.33 -14.89 -5.53
CA LEU A 151 -12.85 -13.64 -6.07
C LEU A 151 -12.11 -13.30 -7.36
N ARG A 152 -12.82 -13.24 -8.47
CA ARG A 152 -12.33 -12.66 -9.72
C ARG A 152 -12.74 -11.21 -9.77
N SER A 153 -11.76 -10.33 -9.84
CA SER A 153 -12.01 -8.91 -9.69
C SER A 153 -11.30 -8.09 -10.76
N PHE A 154 -11.99 -7.06 -11.21
CA PHE A 154 -11.45 -6.04 -12.10
C PHE A 154 -11.58 -4.66 -11.42
N PRO A 155 -10.57 -4.25 -10.64
CA PRO A 155 -10.54 -2.92 -10.02
C PRO A 155 -10.04 -1.85 -10.98
N ILE A 156 -10.62 -0.66 -10.90
CA ILE A 156 -10.04 0.59 -11.37
C ILE A 156 -10.01 1.55 -10.18
N ASN A 157 -8.84 2.09 -9.88
CA ASN A 157 -8.65 3.06 -8.82
C ASN A 157 -8.05 4.34 -9.40
N ALA A 158 -8.66 5.49 -9.16
CA ALA A 158 -8.19 6.77 -9.66
C ALA A 158 -8.21 7.83 -8.55
N HIS A 159 -7.12 8.59 -8.44
CA HIS A 159 -7.01 9.73 -7.54
C HIS A 159 -6.51 10.94 -8.30
N LEU A 160 -7.12 12.08 -8.05
CA LEU A 160 -6.69 13.38 -8.53
C LEU A 160 -6.69 14.35 -7.36
N ILE A 161 -5.52 14.74 -6.88
CA ILE A 161 -5.37 15.62 -5.73
C ILE A 161 -4.57 16.87 -6.10
N LYS A 162 -5.03 18.02 -5.63
CA LYS A 162 -4.41 19.32 -5.87
C LYS A 162 -3.80 19.88 -4.59
N GLN A 163 -2.60 20.41 -4.70
CA GLN A 163 -1.93 21.12 -3.61
C GLN A 163 -2.52 22.52 -3.44
N PHE A 164 -2.80 22.92 -2.21
CA PHE A 164 -3.25 24.28 -1.90
C PHE A 164 -2.05 25.23 -1.78
N GLY A 165 -1.89 26.07 -2.76
CA GLY A 165 -0.77 26.99 -2.80
C GLY A 165 0.57 26.26 -2.76
N ARG A 166 1.37 26.54 -1.72
CA ARG A 166 2.63 25.86 -1.39
C ARG A 166 2.59 25.20 -0.02
N SER A 167 1.39 24.99 0.51
CA SER A 167 1.22 24.33 1.80
C SER A 167 1.41 22.81 1.65
N ASP A 168 1.48 22.14 2.78
CA ASP A 168 1.51 20.67 2.85
C ASP A 168 0.10 20.04 2.74
N TRP A 169 -0.91 20.87 2.44
CA TRP A 169 -2.29 20.44 2.27
C TRP A 169 -2.60 20.11 0.81
N PHE A 170 -3.26 18.99 0.64
CA PHE A 170 -3.80 18.51 -0.63
C PHE A 170 -5.26 18.13 -0.45
N ALA A 171 -6.08 18.35 -1.46
CA ALA A 171 -7.41 17.77 -1.52
C ALA A 171 -7.78 17.44 -2.96
N GLY A 172 -8.76 16.55 -3.11
CA GLY A 172 -9.20 16.14 -4.43
C GLY A 172 -10.19 15.00 -4.40
N LEU A 173 -10.26 14.28 -5.50
CA LEU A 173 -11.23 13.23 -5.75
C LEU A 173 -10.54 11.86 -5.79
N SER A 174 -11.28 10.87 -5.30
CA SER A 174 -10.95 9.45 -5.39
C SER A 174 -12.11 8.73 -6.04
N TYR A 175 -11.83 7.87 -7.01
CA TYR A 175 -12.80 7.00 -7.63
C TYR A 175 -12.33 5.55 -7.56
N LEU A 176 -13.22 4.66 -7.15
CA LEU A 176 -13.03 3.22 -7.19
C LEU A 176 -14.16 2.60 -7.99
N PHE A 177 -13.80 1.84 -9.01
CA PHE A 177 -14.68 0.89 -9.66
C PHE A 177 -14.18 -0.51 -9.39
N LEU A 178 -15.06 -1.42 -9.01
CA LEU A 178 -14.72 -2.80 -8.72
C LEU A 178 -15.83 -3.71 -9.27
N ASN A 179 -15.49 -4.48 -10.29
CA ASN A 179 -16.35 -5.55 -10.78
C ASN A 179 -15.82 -6.86 -10.20
N THR A 180 -16.63 -7.55 -9.40
CA THR A 180 -16.23 -8.76 -8.69
C THR A 180 -17.21 -9.90 -8.96
N GLU A 181 -16.67 -11.08 -9.20
CA GLU A 181 -17.40 -12.33 -9.32
C GLU A 181 -16.85 -13.36 -8.33
N LEU A 182 -17.73 -13.97 -7.52
CA LEU A 182 -17.40 -15.13 -6.70
C LEU A 182 -17.41 -16.38 -7.58
N ALA A 183 -16.23 -16.96 -7.85
CA ALA A 183 -16.09 -18.13 -8.71
C ALA A 183 -16.25 -19.44 -7.95
N ARG A 184 -15.88 -19.47 -6.65
CA ARG A 184 -16.00 -20.64 -5.75
C ARG A 184 -16.35 -20.14 -4.37
N THR A 185 -17.11 -20.94 -3.65
CA THR A 185 -17.43 -20.66 -2.26
C THR A 185 -17.86 -21.94 -1.56
N ASN A 186 -17.46 -22.06 -0.30
CA ASN A 186 -17.95 -23.12 0.59
C ASN A 186 -19.14 -22.64 1.42
N ALA A 187 -19.60 -21.43 1.23
CA ALA A 187 -20.72 -20.86 1.97
C ALA A 187 -22.05 -21.31 1.35
N GLU A 188 -22.96 -21.74 2.19
CA GLU A 188 -24.25 -22.28 1.79
C GLU A 188 -25.25 -21.22 1.30
N PHE A 189 -25.00 -19.92 1.58
CA PHE A 189 -25.94 -18.84 1.30
C PHE A 189 -25.25 -17.63 0.70
N HIS A 190 -25.44 -17.41 -0.59
CA HIS A 190 -25.09 -16.16 -1.28
C HIS A 190 -26.28 -15.63 -2.06
N THR A 191 -26.46 -14.33 -1.98
CA THR A 191 -27.40 -13.66 -2.86
C THR A 191 -26.81 -13.55 -4.27
N PRO A 192 -27.63 -13.56 -5.34
CA PRO A 192 -27.13 -13.31 -6.71
C PRO A 192 -26.33 -12.01 -6.84
N LYS A 193 -26.65 -10.99 -6.01
CA LYS A 193 -25.94 -9.71 -5.93
C LYS A 193 -24.52 -9.87 -5.40
N GLU A 194 -24.26 -10.81 -4.48
CA GLU A 194 -22.91 -11.10 -3.98
C GLU A 194 -22.08 -11.90 -4.97
N ILE A 195 -22.71 -12.80 -5.73
CA ILE A 195 -22.03 -13.63 -6.74
C ILE A 195 -21.45 -12.79 -7.87
N LYS A 196 -22.22 -11.81 -8.34
CA LYS A 196 -21.76 -10.83 -9.34
C LYS A 196 -22.10 -9.44 -8.84
N SER A 197 -21.09 -8.63 -8.62
CA SER A 197 -21.27 -7.32 -8.02
C SER A 197 -20.41 -6.26 -8.69
N ILE A 198 -21.00 -5.08 -8.79
CA ILE A 198 -20.33 -3.86 -9.20
C ILE A 198 -20.39 -2.89 -8.05
N VAL A 199 -19.22 -2.44 -7.62
CA VAL A 199 -19.06 -1.33 -6.68
C VAL A 199 -18.46 -0.17 -7.45
N SER A 200 -19.18 0.96 -7.46
CA SER A 200 -18.69 2.24 -7.97
C SER A 200 -18.75 3.23 -6.82
N ARG A 201 -17.61 3.83 -6.46
CA ARG A 201 -17.49 4.70 -5.29
C ARG A 201 -16.71 5.95 -5.62
N LEU A 202 -17.31 7.10 -5.36
CA LEU A 202 -16.71 8.42 -5.50
C LEU A 202 -16.46 9.01 -4.11
N GLY A 203 -15.30 9.64 -3.91
CA GLY A 203 -14.95 10.23 -2.63
C GLY A 203 -14.14 11.50 -2.72
N ILE A 204 -14.12 12.21 -1.60
CA ILE A 204 -13.28 13.39 -1.37
C ILE A 204 -12.10 12.93 -0.50
N LEU A 205 -10.90 13.22 -0.98
CA LEU A 205 -9.64 12.96 -0.27
C LEU A 205 -9.04 14.27 0.22
N VAL A 206 -8.73 14.34 1.49
CA VAL A 206 -7.93 15.41 2.12
C VAL A 206 -6.66 14.80 2.66
N ASP A 207 -5.51 15.40 2.38
CA ASP A 207 -4.20 14.91 2.79
C ASP A 207 -3.32 16.09 3.24
N TYR A 208 -2.75 15.97 4.41
CA TYR A 208 -1.71 16.85 4.93
C TYR A 208 -0.43 16.03 5.08
N ASP A 209 0.67 16.42 4.45
CA ASP A 209 1.94 15.72 4.54
C ASP A 209 3.09 16.69 4.86
N GLY A 210 3.34 16.89 6.17
CA GLY A 210 4.43 17.70 6.71
C GLY A 210 5.65 16.87 7.17
N ARG A 211 5.80 15.63 6.67
CA ARG A 211 6.96 14.79 6.97
C ARG A 211 8.21 15.30 6.25
N ASP A 212 9.37 15.15 6.90
CA ASP A 212 10.66 15.55 6.32
C ASP A 212 11.13 14.62 5.19
N ASN A 213 10.61 13.41 5.14
CA ASN A 213 10.90 12.42 4.10
C ASN A 213 9.71 11.49 3.86
N ILE A 214 9.48 11.12 2.60
CA ILE A 214 8.37 10.24 2.23
C ILE A 214 8.67 8.75 2.49
N PHE A 215 9.93 8.32 2.42
CA PHE A 215 10.31 6.92 2.54
C PHE A 215 10.54 6.49 3.99
N THR A 216 11.46 7.18 4.68
CA THR A 216 11.78 6.89 6.08
C THR A 216 11.86 8.21 6.85
N PRO A 217 10.72 8.73 7.30
CA PRO A 217 10.68 10.00 8.04
C PRO A 217 11.42 9.92 9.37
N ASP A 218 12.03 11.04 9.76
CA ASP A 218 12.60 11.23 11.09
C ASP A 218 11.70 12.15 11.94
N LYS A 219 10.94 13.05 11.29
CA LYS A 219 10.05 14.01 11.97
C LYS A 219 8.87 14.44 11.10
N GLY A 220 7.86 15.01 11.74
CA GLY A 220 6.66 15.54 11.11
C GLY A 220 5.53 14.52 11.13
N PHE A 221 4.42 14.87 10.53
CA PHE A 221 3.26 13.99 10.47
C PHE A 221 2.54 14.09 9.13
N ARG A 222 1.79 13.06 8.83
CA ARG A 222 0.83 13.01 7.74
C ARG A 222 -0.53 12.65 8.28
N TRP A 223 -1.55 13.36 7.86
CA TRP A 223 -2.94 13.04 8.10
C TRP A 223 -3.67 12.96 6.79
N ASN A 224 -4.36 11.84 6.54
CA ASN A 224 -5.20 11.72 5.38
C ASN A 224 -6.58 11.20 5.75
N THR A 225 -7.60 11.69 5.05
CA THR A 225 -8.99 11.26 5.22
C THR A 225 -9.65 11.15 3.86
N LEU A 226 -10.27 10.01 3.62
CA LEU A 226 -11.14 9.75 2.48
C LEU A 226 -12.56 9.55 2.99
N ALA A 227 -13.48 10.42 2.61
CA ALA A 227 -14.91 10.23 2.75
C ALA A 227 -15.49 9.92 1.36
N ALA A 228 -16.22 8.83 1.22
CA ALA A 228 -16.68 8.35 -0.07
C ALA A 228 -18.06 7.70 0.01
N ALA A 229 -18.82 7.80 -1.08
CA ALA A 229 -20.14 7.21 -1.23
C ALA A 229 -20.21 6.34 -2.49
N SER A 230 -20.97 5.28 -2.39
CA SER A 230 -21.31 4.36 -3.46
C SER A 230 -22.82 4.45 -3.69
N SER A 231 -23.25 4.52 -4.95
CA SER A 231 -24.65 4.67 -5.31
C SER A 231 -24.95 4.09 -6.69
N ASP A 232 -26.18 3.72 -6.92
CA ASP A 232 -26.73 3.31 -8.23
C ASP A 232 -26.57 4.40 -9.30
N VAL A 233 -26.66 5.68 -8.92
CA VAL A 233 -26.43 6.84 -9.81
C VAL A 233 -25.09 6.79 -10.53
N ILE A 234 -24.07 6.22 -9.89
CA ILE A 234 -22.73 6.05 -10.46
C ILE A 234 -22.45 4.59 -10.88
N GLY A 235 -23.49 3.77 -10.99
CA GLY A 235 -23.41 2.40 -11.52
C GLY A 235 -23.03 1.34 -10.49
N SER A 236 -23.21 1.59 -9.21
CA SER A 236 -23.01 0.59 -8.16
C SER A 236 -24.26 -0.27 -7.93
N TYR A 237 -24.04 -1.52 -7.50
CA TYR A 237 -25.13 -2.38 -7.01
C TYR A 237 -25.42 -2.18 -5.52
N TYR A 238 -24.59 -1.36 -4.83
CA TYR A 238 -24.63 -1.13 -3.40
C TYR A 238 -24.70 0.35 -3.09
N GLU A 239 -25.45 0.68 -2.05
CA GLU A 239 -25.58 2.04 -1.54
C GLU A 239 -24.95 2.10 -0.16
N TYR A 240 -23.76 2.67 -0.07
CA TYR A 240 -23.04 2.80 1.19
C TYR A 240 -22.16 4.05 1.21
N GLU A 241 -21.83 4.46 2.40
CA GLU A 241 -20.87 5.50 2.68
C GLU A 241 -19.68 4.93 3.44
N SER A 242 -18.53 5.57 3.32
CA SER A 242 -17.33 5.15 4.04
C SER A 242 -16.45 6.32 4.41
N VAL A 243 -15.83 6.22 5.58
CA VAL A 243 -14.82 7.16 6.05
C VAL A 243 -13.58 6.36 6.45
N ASN A 244 -12.43 6.75 5.89
CA ASN A 244 -11.14 6.20 6.25
C ASN A 244 -10.23 7.35 6.62
N SER A 245 -9.68 7.35 7.84
CA SER A 245 -8.76 8.38 8.33
C SER A 245 -7.52 7.74 8.93
N ALA A 246 -6.35 8.29 8.62
CA ALA A 246 -5.09 7.84 9.17
C ALA A 246 -4.21 9.05 9.55
N LEU A 247 -3.67 9.01 10.75
CA LEU A 247 -2.65 9.92 11.25
C LEU A 247 -1.38 9.14 11.52
N ILE A 248 -0.27 9.58 10.90
CA ILE A 248 1.05 8.98 11.07
C ILE A 248 2.01 10.09 11.45
N GLY A 249 2.68 9.96 12.58
CA GLY A 249 3.61 10.96 13.10
C GLY A 249 4.97 10.38 13.46
N TYR A 250 6.01 11.19 13.38
CA TYR A 250 7.38 10.83 13.72
C TYR A 250 8.00 11.90 14.60
N VAL A 251 8.65 11.48 15.67
CA VAL A 251 9.31 12.36 16.64
C VAL A 251 10.71 11.86 16.91
N PRO A 252 11.76 12.66 16.62
CA PRO A 252 13.12 12.32 17.01
C PRO A 252 13.28 12.49 18.53
N ILE A 253 13.51 11.37 19.23
CA ILE A 253 13.77 11.38 20.69
C ILE A 253 15.23 11.74 20.95
N THR A 254 16.13 11.16 20.12
CA THR A 254 17.55 11.52 20.05
C THR A 254 17.96 11.58 18.58
N PRO A 255 19.18 12.01 18.23
CA PRO A 255 19.66 11.97 16.86
C PRO A 255 19.65 10.57 16.21
N THR A 256 19.63 9.52 17.01
CA THR A 256 19.68 8.12 16.55
C THR A 256 18.43 7.32 16.90
N LEU A 257 17.50 7.86 17.69
CA LEU A 257 16.28 7.19 18.11
C LEU A 257 15.05 7.97 17.65
N ILE A 258 14.29 7.39 16.74
CA ILE A 258 13.08 7.98 16.19
C ILE A 258 11.88 7.17 16.69
N SER A 259 10.88 7.85 17.22
CA SER A 259 9.59 7.28 17.59
C SER A 259 8.55 7.60 16.54
N GLY A 260 7.83 6.58 16.06
CA GLY A 260 6.72 6.71 15.13
C GLY A 260 5.42 6.30 15.79
N TYR A 261 4.33 6.93 15.37
CA TYR A 261 2.96 6.66 15.85
C TYR A 261 2.01 6.63 14.67
N ARG A 262 1.07 5.69 14.70
CA ARG A 262 0.00 5.57 13.72
C ARG A 262 -1.32 5.35 14.42
N VAL A 263 -2.33 6.14 14.03
CA VAL A 263 -3.73 5.96 14.45
C VAL A 263 -4.57 5.88 13.19
N GLU A 264 -5.44 4.87 13.12
CA GLU A 264 -6.38 4.72 12.01
C GLU A 264 -7.79 4.51 12.52
N TYR A 265 -8.69 5.03 11.72
CA TYR A 265 -10.12 4.85 11.85
C TYR A 265 -10.69 4.54 10.47
N GLN A 266 -11.53 3.50 10.40
CA GLN A 266 -12.30 3.17 9.21
C GLN A 266 -13.71 2.83 9.63
N GLN A 267 -14.69 3.33 8.88
CA GLN A 267 -16.10 3.00 9.09
C GLN A 267 -16.82 2.96 7.74
N VAL A 268 -17.79 2.05 7.65
CA VAL A 268 -18.70 1.91 6.53
C VAL A 268 -20.13 1.90 7.06
N PHE A 269 -21.07 2.48 6.29
CA PHE A 269 -22.48 2.60 6.61
C PHE A 269 -23.32 2.20 5.41
N GLY A 270 -24.45 1.54 5.62
CA GLY A 270 -25.39 1.20 4.56
C GLY A 270 -25.25 -0.21 4.03
N ASP A 271 -25.66 -0.44 2.77
CA ASP A 271 -25.62 -1.75 2.11
C ASP A 271 -24.31 -1.90 1.31
N PHE A 272 -23.43 -2.76 1.76
CA PHE A 272 -22.11 -2.99 1.16
C PHE A 272 -21.79 -4.49 1.09
N PRO A 273 -21.00 -4.93 0.09
CA PRO A 273 -20.58 -6.33 0.01
C PRO A 273 -19.54 -6.64 1.10
N PHE A 274 -19.55 -7.88 1.59
CA PHE A 274 -18.70 -8.33 2.71
C PHE A 274 -17.19 -8.08 2.51
N TYR A 275 -16.70 -8.07 1.25
CA TYR A 275 -15.30 -7.83 0.92
C TYR A 275 -14.89 -6.33 0.95
N ILE A 276 -15.86 -5.42 1.12
CA ILE A 276 -15.61 -3.98 1.36
C ILE A 276 -15.50 -3.66 2.86
N LYS A 277 -15.96 -4.57 3.71
CA LYS A 277 -15.96 -4.38 5.16
C LYS A 277 -14.57 -4.03 5.67
N PRO A 278 -14.41 -2.97 6.47
CA PRO A 278 -13.14 -2.62 7.11
C PRO A 278 -12.52 -3.80 7.87
N TYR A 279 -11.21 -3.83 7.92
CA TYR A 279 -10.47 -4.85 8.66
C TYR A 279 -9.22 -4.28 9.33
N ILE A 280 -8.78 -4.94 10.38
CA ILE A 280 -7.54 -4.58 11.08
C ILE A 280 -6.34 -4.89 10.18
N ASN A 281 -5.64 -3.83 9.74
CA ASN A 281 -4.44 -3.92 8.92
C ASN A 281 -3.19 -3.61 9.76
N MET A 282 -2.64 -4.63 10.41
CA MET A 282 -1.50 -4.52 11.31
C MET A 282 -0.55 -5.70 11.12
N ARG A 283 0.76 -5.49 11.20
CA ARG A 283 1.75 -6.58 11.09
C ARG A 283 1.45 -7.68 12.12
N GLY A 284 1.58 -8.95 11.74
CA GLY A 284 1.24 -10.11 12.58
C GLY A 284 -0.24 -10.51 12.55
N ILE A 285 -1.09 -9.72 11.90
CA ILE A 285 -2.50 -10.06 11.69
C ILE A 285 -2.72 -10.23 10.17
N PRO A 286 -3.17 -11.43 9.73
CA PRO A 286 -3.48 -11.65 8.32
C PRO A 286 -4.57 -10.68 7.82
N ALA A 287 -4.47 -10.23 6.57
CA ALA A 287 -5.48 -9.37 5.97
C ALA A 287 -6.87 -10.03 6.06
N VAL A 288 -7.89 -9.21 6.25
CA VAL A 288 -9.31 -9.59 6.41
C VAL A 288 -9.63 -10.57 7.56
N ARG A 289 -8.66 -10.81 8.47
CA ARG A 289 -8.85 -11.74 9.61
C ARG A 289 -9.87 -11.22 10.63
N TYR A 290 -9.79 -9.95 10.97
CA TYR A 290 -10.70 -9.29 11.90
C TYR A 290 -11.36 -8.12 11.18
N GLN A 291 -12.64 -8.31 10.83
CA GLN A 291 -13.45 -7.34 10.13
C GLN A 291 -14.54 -6.79 11.05
N GLY A 292 -14.97 -5.57 10.78
CA GLY A 292 -16.10 -4.91 11.44
C GLY A 292 -16.57 -3.74 10.58
N GLU A 293 -17.75 -3.23 10.82
CA GLU A 293 -18.22 -2.00 10.16
C GLU A 293 -17.40 -0.80 10.62
N VAL A 294 -16.84 -0.89 11.82
CA VAL A 294 -15.88 0.07 12.39
C VAL A 294 -14.58 -0.65 12.73
N THR A 295 -13.45 -0.08 12.32
CA THR A 295 -12.14 -0.49 12.83
C THR A 295 -11.36 0.71 13.37
N THR A 296 -10.73 0.50 14.51
CA THR A 296 -9.80 1.46 15.13
C THR A 296 -8.47 0.80 15.40
N LEU A 297 -7.39 1.52 15.19
CA LEU A 297 -6.04 1.00 15.33
C LEU A 297 -5.12 2.07 15.88
N ALA A 298 -4.21 1.67 16.79
CA ALA A 298 -3.10 2.48 17.24
C ALA A 298 -1.82 1.64 17.25
N GLU A 299 -0.77 2.13 16.61
CA GLU A 299 0.55 1.51 16.57
C GLU A 299 1.62 2.51 16.99
N THR A 300 2.70 1.99 17.59
CA THR A 300 3.97 2.70 17.75
C THR A 300 5.11 1.89 17.15
N GLU A 301 6.09 2.58 16.57
CA GLU A 301 7.31 1.99 16.02
C GLU A 301 8.51 2.83 16.46
N TRP A 302 9.52 2.18 17.00
CA TRP A 302 10.74 2.79 17.48
C TRP A 302 11.90 2.31 16.63
N ARG A 303 12.55 3.23 15.92
CA ARG A 303 13.72 2.96 15.10
C ARG A 303 14.97 3.48 15.80
N TRP A 304 15.89 2.59 16.09
CA TRP A 304 17.20 2.92 16.61
C TRP A 304 18.26 2.74 15.52
N ASP A 305 18.87 3.85 15.08
CA ASP A 305 19.94 3.89 14.11
C ASP A 305 21.27 3.56 14.84
N ILE A 306 21.66 2.27 14.87
CA ILE A 306 22.89 1.78 15.54
C ILE A 306 24.14 2.31 14.83
N THR A 307 24.08 2.34 13.52
CA THR A 307 25.10 2.93 12.65
C THR A 307 24.42 3.77 11.58
N THR A 308 25.20 4.46 10.76
CA THR A 308 24.66 5.19 9.60
C THR A 308 23.84 4.30 8.67
N ARG A 309 24.17 3.00 8.57
CA ARG A 309 23.52 2.07 7.62
C ARG A 309 22.54 1.11 8.27
N TYR A 310 22.77 0.70 9.49
CA TYR A 310 21.97 -0.34 10.14
C TYR A 310 21.12 0.24 11.26
N SER A 311 19.86 -0.15 11.28
CA SER A 311 18.91 0.20 12.33
C SER A 311 18.17 -1.04 12.81
N ILE A 312 17.78 -1.04 14.07
CA ILE A 312 16.80 -1.97 14.65
C ILE A 312 15.48 -1.23 14.82
N VAL A 313 14.39 -1.95 14.62
CA VAL A 313 13.03 -1.45 14.79
C VAL A 313 12.31 -2.35 15.76
N GLY A 314 11.63 -1.76 16.74
CA GLY A 314 10.65 -2.43 17.58
C GLY A 314 9.28 -1.78 17.38
N PHE A 315 8.21 -2.57 17.38
CA PHE A 315 6.86 -2.06 17.16
C PHE A 315 5.83 -2.83 17.98
N LEU A 316 4.77 -2.12 18.33
CA LEU A 316 3.63 -2.63 19.06
C LEU A 316 2.37 -1.90 18.59
N GLY A 317 1.28 -2.62 18.45
CA GLY A 317 0.01 -2.03 18.07
C GLY A 317 -1.16 -2.74 18.72
N THR A 318 -2.28 -2.04 18.79
CA THR A 318 -3.55 -2.56 19.23
C THR A 318 -4.69 -2.05 18.37
N ALA A 319 -5.72 -2.86 18.23
CA ALA A 319 -6.86 -2.53 17.36
C ALA A 319 -8.15 -3.19 17.85
N LYS A 320 -9.27 -2.63 17.44
CA LYS A 320 -10.60 -3.23 17.57
C LYS A 320 -11.30 -3.24 16.23
N ALA A 321 -12.09 -4.28 15.99
CA ALA A 321 -13.06 -4.37 14.91
C ALA A 321 -14.44 -4.57 15.53
N LEU A 322 -15.39 -3.72 15.18
CA LEU A 322 -16.71 -3.59 15.77
C LEU A 322 -17.78 -3.72 14.69
N GLU A 323 -18.92 -4.31 15.02
CA GLU A 323 -20.09 -4.18 14.15
C GLU A 323 -20.77 -2.81 14.35
N ASP A 324 -20.80 -2.31 15.60
CA ASP A 324 -21.33 -0.99 15.97
C ASP A 324 -20.52 -0.39 17.11
N TRP A 325 -20.56 0.92 17.30
CA TRP A 325 -19.87 1.60 18.40
C TRP A 325 -20.36 1.17 19.80
N SER A 326 -21.60 0.71 19.93
CA SER A 326 -22.10 0.15 21.18
C SER A 326 -21.34 -1.11 21.65
N ASP A 327 -20.68 -1.79 20.71
CA ASP A 327 -19.86 -2.98 21.02
C ASP A 327 -18.46 -2.62 21.51
N PHE A 328 -18.12 -1.34 21.61
CA PHE A 328 -16.73 -0.92 21.89
C PHE A 328 -16.18 -1.54 23.17
N ASP A 329 -16.95 -1.56 24.24
CA ASP A 329 -16.48 -2.09 25.52
C ASP A 329 -16.35 -3.61 25.52
N ASN A 330 -17.17 -4.31 24.77
CA ASN A 330 -17.23 -5.77 24.69
C ASN A 330 -16.29 -6.37 23.64
N ALA A 331 -15.96 -5.62 22.57
CA ALA A 331 -15.09 -6.12 21.52
C ALA A 331 -13.65 -6.32 22.01
N PRO A 332 -13.04 -7.47 21.69
CA PRO A 332 -11.70 -7.79 22.17
C PRO A 332 -10.63 -6.92 21.52
N TRP A 333 -9.68 -6.46 22.31
CA TRP A 333 -8.46 -5.85 21.80
C TRP A 333 -7.61 -6.88 21.07
N ARG A 334 -7.18 -6.54 19.85
CA ARG A 334 -6.24 -7.32 19.06
C ARG A 334 -4.88 -6.66 19.14
N VAL A 335 -3.94 -7.33 19.78
CA VAL A 335 -2.58 -6.81 20.01
C VAL A 335 -1.60 -7.54 19.09
N SER A 336 -0.68 -6.82 18.53
CA SER A 336 0.40 -7.37 17.73
C SER A 336 1.66 -6.55 17.92
N GLY A 337 2.82 -7.22 17.90
CA GLY A 337 4.10 -6.56 18.04
C GLY A 337 5.24 -7.38 17.43
N GLY A 338 6.40 -6.77 17.36
CA GLY A 338 7.54 -7.44 16.78
C GLY A 338 8.81 -6.60 16.71
N LEU A 339 9.78 -7.17 16.03
CA LEU A 339 11.10 -6.56 15.82
C LEU A 339 11.50 -6.66 14.35
N GLY A 340 12.37 -5.77 13.93
CA GLY A 340 12.92 -5.78 12.58
C GLY A 340 14.30 -5.17 12.47
N GLY A 341 14.96 -5.47 11.36
CA GLY A 341 16.23 -4.87 10.97
C GLY A 341 16.06 -4.01 9.72
N ARG A 342 16.81 -2.93 9.62
CA ARG A 342 16.83 -2.04 8.44
C ARG A 342 18.25 -1.81 7.97
N TYR A 343 18.38 -1.70 6.64
CA TYR A 343 19.57 -1.23 5.97
C TYR A 343 19.24 0.02 5.14
N LEU A 344 20.03 1.09 5.27
CA LEU A 344 19.87 2.31 4.49
C LEU A 344 20.42 2.06 3.07
N ILE A 345 19.53 1.60 2.18
CA ILE A 345 19.89 1.15 0.83
C ILE A 345 20.09 2.31 -0.16
N ALA A 346 19.49 3.47 0.11
CA ALA A 346 19.69 4.68 -0.67
C ALA A 346 19.76 5.91 0.26
N ARG A 347 20.99 6.29 0.61
CA ARG A 347 21.24 7.33 1.62
C ARG A 347 20.70 8.71 1.22
N LYS A 348 20.91 9.11 -0.03
CA LYS A 348 20.43 10.42 -0.53
C LYS A 348 18.92 10.57 -0.50
N LEU A 349 18.20 9.45 -0.49
CA LEU A 349 16.74 9.37 -0.43
C LEU A 349 16.22 9.04 0.97
N LYS A 350 17.11 8.76 1.93
CA LYS A 350 16.76 8.17 3.23
C LYS A 350 15.94 6.88 3.10
N LEU A 351 16.11 6.12 2.00
CA LEU A 351 15.36 4.89 1.77
C LEU A 351 16.02 3.73 2.52
N ARG A 352 15.30 3.12 3.44
CA ARG A 352 15.69 1.89 4.13
C ARG A 352 14.91 0.70 3.59
N MET A 353 15.54 -0.46 3.59
CA MET A 353 14.85 -1.73 3.39
C MET A 353 15.19 -2.69 4.51
N GLY A 354 14.33 -3.65 4.77
CA GLY A 354 14.60 -4.60 5.84
C GLY A 354 13.56 -5.69 5.98
N LEU A 355 13.66 -6.41 7.09
CA LEU A 355 12.80 -7.53 7.43
C LEU A 355 12.20 -7.28 8.80
N ASP A 356 10.91 -7.56 8.94
CA ASP A 356 10.19 -7.57 10.20
C ASP A 356 9.67 -8.97 10.50
N VAL A 357 9.72 -9.33 11.77
CA VAL A 357 9.05 -10.48 12.34
C VAL A 357 8.04 -9.96 13.35
N ALA A 358 6.79 -10.33 13.17
CA ALA A 358 5.68 -9.89 14.00
C ALA A 358 4.90 -11.09 14.52
N HIS A 359 4.37 -10.97 15.71
CA HIS A 359 3.42 -11.91 16.28
C HIS A 359 2.10 -11.21 16.58
N GLY A 360 1.02 -11.71 16.02
CA GLY A 360 -0.35 -11.31 16.32
C GLY A 360 -1.02 -12.28 17.27
N PRO A 361 -2.33 -12.17 17.47
CA PRO A 361 -3.06 -13.05 18.40
C PRO A 361 -2.97 -14.54 18.07
N GLU A 362 -2.74 -14.90 16.81
CA GLU A 362 -2.85 -16.29 16.34
C GLU A 362 -1.61 -16.81 15.60
N SER A 363 -0.83 -15.91 15.00
CA SER A 363 0.22 -16.34 14.08
C SER A 363 1.41 -15.40 14.04
N TRP A 364 2.51 -15.93 13.53
CA TRP A 364 3.68 -15.15 13.12
C TRP A 364 3.51 -14.63 11.70
N GLY A 365 4.02 -13.42 11.46
CA GLY A 365 4.15 -12.82 10.14
C GLY A 365 5.57 -12.35 9.86
N TYR A 366 5.99 -12.48 8.61
CA TYR A 366 7.32 -12.07 8.14
C TYR A 366 7.12 -11.07 7.01
N TYR A 367 7.76 -9.90 7.09
CA TYR A 367 7.51 -8.81 6.17
C TYR A 367 8.82 -8.26 5.61
N ILE A 368 8.85 -8.10 4.29
CA ILE A 368 9.90 -7.32 3.64
C ILE A 368 9.40 -5.88 3.59
N VAL A 369 10.16 -4.96 4.19
CA VAL A 369 9.79 -3.56 4.31
C VAL A 369 10.72 -2.71 3.46
N LEU A 370 10.14 -1.83 2.65
CA LEU A 370 10.85 -0.81 1.88
C LEU A 370 10.36 0.57 2.33
N GLY A 371 11.25 1.35 2.93
CA GLY A 371 10.90 2.59 3.59
C GLY A 371 10.33 2.38 5.00
N SER A 372 9.34 3.17 5.38
CA SER A 372 8.51 2.96 6.56
C SER A 372 7.45 1.90 6.27
N ASN A 373 7.08 1.09 7.24
CA ASN A 373 5.97 0.15 7.09
C ASN A 373 4.61 0.85 6.83
N TRP A 374 4.53 2.11 7.17
CA TRP A 374 3.34 2.96 6.96
C TRP A 374 3.46 3.85 5.71
N LEU A 375 4.26 3.41 4.73
CA LEU A 375 4.39 4.09 3.45
C LEU A 375 3.06 3.99 2.68
N ARG A 376 2.37 5.12 2.52
CA ARG A 376 1.07 5.24 1.85
C ARG A 376 1.07 6.39 0.87
#